data_8aa3ae68286e7397f09463f393c867d1
#
_entry.id   8aa3ae68286e7397f09463f393c867d1
#
_cell.length_a   1.000
_cell.length_b   1.000
_cell.length_c   1.000
_cell.angle_alpha   90.00
_cell.angle_beta   90.00
_cell.angle_gamma   90.00
#
_symmetry.space_group_name_H-M   'P 1'
#
loop_
_entity.id
_entity.type
_entity.pdbx_description
1 polymer ?
#
loop_
_entity_poly.entity_id
_entity_poly.type
_entity_poly.pdbx_seq_one_letter_code
_entity_poly.pdbx_strand_id
1 'polypeptide(L)'
;MDIILNDLLLITPEILLTFSAITLLMLGSFSKKNSAKIVIYFSVLTLFLVSFLEILMPWDAEVVFNKSLLENSFSRFVKSIIFMSSAFVLILSSRWLIKYDEKAFEYPILILFSSLGMSLMISANDLITLYLAIELQSLPLYVM
;
A
#
# COMPACT_ATOMS: atom_id res chain seq x y z
N MET A 1 9.20 12.60 -22.80
CA MET A 1 9.15 11.16 -22.45
C MET A 1 9.94 10.88 -21.17
N ASP A 2 11.09 11.49 -21.01
CA ASP A 2 11.99 11.31 -19.84
C ASP A 2 11.39 11.80 -18.52
N ILE A 3 10.61 12.89 -18.54
CA ILE A 3 9.93 13.43 -17.34
C ILE A 3 8.90 12.44 -16.80
N ILE A 4 8.09 11.86 -17.67
CA ILE A 4 7.06 10.88 -17.26
C ILE A 4 7.71 9.60 -16.70
N LEU A 5 8.83 9.18 -17.28
CA LEU A 5 9.59 8.02 -16.78
C LEU A 5 10.16 8.27 -15.38
N ASN A 6 10.71 9.46 -15.13
CA ASN A 6 11.19 9.84 -13.80
C ASN A 6 10.04 9.90 -12.77
N ASP A 7 8.92 10.51 -13.14
CA ASP A 7 7.73 10.56 -12.28
C ASP A 7 7.24 9.16 -11.92
N LEU A 8 7.20 8.23 -12.87
CA LEU A 8 6.81 6.85 -12.63
C LEU A 8 7.83 6.09 -11.77
N LEU A 9 9.11 6.37 -11.92
CA LEU A 9 10.15 5.75 -11.08
C LEU A 9 10.02 6.18 -9.62
N LEU A 10 9.68 7.43 -9.36
CA LEU A 10 9.51 7.97 -8.00
C LEU A 10 8.31 7.36 -7.27
N ILE A 11 7.26 6.98 -8.00
CA ILE A 11 6.02 6.36 -7.47
C ILE A 11 6.04 4.83 -7.62
N THR A 12 7.18 4.25 -7.95
CA THR A 12 7.30 2.78 -8.09
C THR A 12 6.77 2.01 -6.88
N PRO A 13 7.02 2.39 -5.60
CA PRO A 13 6.49 1.68 -4.44
C PRO A 13 4.97 1.61 -4.41
N GLU A 14 4.28 2.73 -4.69
CA GLU A 14 2.82 2.79 -4.73
C GLU A 14 2.23 1.99 -5.89
N ILE A 15 2.87 2.04 -7.07
CA ILE A 15 2.47 1.24 -8.23
C ILE A 15 2.59 -0.25 -7.92
N LEU A 16 3.69 -0.66 -7.31
CA LEU A 16 3.92 -2.06 -6.93
C LEU A 16 2.88 -2.52 -5.91
N LEU A 17 2.56 -1.67 -4.94
CA LEU A 17 1.57 -1.97 -3.91
C LEU A 17 0.16 -2.10 -4.50
N THR A 18 -0.26 -1.19 -5.40
CA THR A 18 -1.53 -1.28 -6.12
C THR A 18 -1.63 -2.53 -6.96
N PHE A 19 -0.60 -2.83 -7.73
CA PHE A 19 -0.58 -4.02 -8.57
C PHE A 19 -0.63 -5.31 -7.75
N SER A 20 0.09 -5.37 -6.64
CA SER A 20 0.05 -6.51 -5.72
C SER A 20 -1.32 -6.67 -5.07
N ALA A 21 -1.98 -5.58 -4.66
CA ALA A 21 -3.31 -5.63 -4.07
C ALA A 21 -4.36 -6.19 -5.06
N ILE A 22 -4.32 -5.75 -6.32
CA ILE A 22 -5.21 -6.25 -7.38
C ILE A 22 -4.96 -7.73 -7.68
N THR A 23 -3.69 -8.12 -7.82
CA THR A 23 -3.33 -9.53 -8.08
C THR A 23 -3.72 -10.44 -6.93
N LEU A 24 -3.53 -10.02 -5.68
CA LEU A 24 -3.94 -10.77 -4.51
C LEU A 24 -5.47 -10.88 -4.37
N LEU A 25 -6.20 -9.85 -4.76
CA LEU A 25 -7.66 -9.88 -4.83
C LEU A 25 -8.12 -10.94 -5.83
N MET A 26 -7.54 -10.97 -7.02
CA MET A 26 -7.85 -11.98 -8.04
C MET A 26 -7.52 -13.39 -7.54
N LEU A 27 -6.33 -13.60 -6.98
CA LEU A 27 -5.92 -14.89 -6.44
C LEU A 27 -6.83 -15.35 -5.28
N GLY A 28 -7.18 -14.44 -4.37
CA GLY A 28 -8.08 -14.73 -3.25
C GLY A 28 -9.47 -15.15 -3.71
N SER A 29 -10.00 -14.49 -4.74
CA SER A 29 -11.32 -14.79 -5.29
C SER A 29 -11.39 -16.14 -6.02
N PHE A 30 -10.35 -16.53 -6.75
CA PHE A 30 -10.31 -17.78 -7.51
C PHE A 30 -9.89 -19.01 -6.67
N SER A 31 -9.19 -18.82 -5.58
CA SER A 31 -8.67 -19.94 -4.75
C SER A 31 -9.70 -20.38 -3.72
N LYS A 32 -10.21 -21.60 -3.85
CA LYS A 32 -11.28 -22.17 -2.98
C LYS A 32 -10.80 -22.72 -1.64
N LYS A 33 -9.50 -23.01 -1.46
CA LYS A 33 -8.94 -23.64 -0.25
C LYS A 33 -7.59 -23.03 0.10
N ASN A 34 -7.40 -22.63 1.35
CA ASN A 34 -6.18 -21.96 1.86
C ASN A 34 -5.85 -20.57 1.26
N SER A 35 -6.80 -19.90 0.57
CA SER A 35 -6.60 -18.58 -0.01
C SER A 35 -6.17 -17.54 1.03
N ALA A 36 -6.78 -17.54 2.21
CA ALA A 36 -6.47 -16.58 3.27
C ALA A 36 -5.00 -16.64 3.70
N LYS A 37 -4.42 -17.82 3.90
CA LYS A 37 -3.02 -17.97 4.29
C LYS A 37 -2.06 -17.42 3.23
N ILE A 38 -2.30 -17.78 1.97
CA ILE A 38 -1.46 -17.34 0.85
C ILE A 38 -1.52 -15.81 0.71
N VAL A 39 -2.73 -15.24 0.74
CA VAL A 39 -2.93 -13.79 0.62
C VAL A 39 -2.27 -13.05 1.77
N ILE A 40 -2.40 -13.51 3.03
CA ILE A 40 -1.76 -12.89 4.19
C ILE A 40 -0.24 -12.87 4.04
N TYR A 41 0.40 -14.01 3.70
CA TYR A 41 1.85 -14.07 3.56
C TYR A 41 2.36 -13.17 2.43
N PHE A 42 1.69 -13.20 1.28
CA PHE A 42 2.07 -12.32 0.17
C PHE A 42 1.84 -10.85 0.49
N SER A 43 0.76 -10.48 1.18
CA SER A 43 0.51 -9.09 1.61
C SER A 43 1.57 -8.58 2.58
N VAL A 44 1.98 -9.39 3.54
CA VAL A 44 3.07 -9.04 4.47
C VAL A 44 4.37 -8.86 3.71
N LEU A 45 4.69 -9.79 2.80
CA LEU A 45 5.91 -9.72 2.01
C LEU A 45 5.93 -8.47 1.12
N THR A 46 4.83 -8.13 0.46
CA THR A 46 4.74 -6.92 -0.38
C THR A 46 4.91 -5.65 0.44
N LEU A 47 4.31 -5.55 1.64
CA LEU A 47 4.46 -4.39 2.52
C LEU A 47 5.91 -4.22 2.99
N PHE A 48 6.60 -5.29 3.37
CA PHE A 48 8.02 -5.22 3.73
C PHE A 48 8.88 -4.80 2.53
N LEU A 49 8.62 -5.36 1.36
CA LEU A 49 9.36 -5.02 0.15
C LEU A 49 9.17 -3.55 -0.23
N VAL A 50 7.93 -3.06 -0.20
CA VAL A 50 7.62 -1.65 -0.49
C VAL A 50 8.24 -0.72 0.55
N SER A 51 8.18 -1.06 1.84
CA SER A 51 8.85 -0.29 2.89
C SER A 51 10.37 -0.21 2.68
N PHE A 52 10.99 -1.31 2.24
CA PHE A 52 12.41 -1.34 1.93
C PHE A 52 12.77 -0.51 0.69
N LEU A 53 11.93 -0.55 -0.34
CA LEU A 53 12.10 0.28 -1.55
C LEU A 53 12.06 1.78 -1.22
N GLU A 54 11.14 2.21 -0.34
CA GLU A 54 11.06 3.61 0.10
C GLU A 54 12.36 4.09 0.75
N ILE A 55 13.03 3.22 1.50
CA ILE A 55 14.32 3.55 2.14
C ILE A 55 15.46 3.64 1.13
N LEU A 56 15.41 2.84 0.06
CA LEU A 56 16.46 2.82 -0.98
C LEU A 56 16.33 3.95 -2.01
N MET A 57 15.17 4.55 -2.15
CA MET A 57 14.94 5.65 -3.09
C MET A 57 15.71 6.91 -2.72
N PRO A 58 16.07 7.77 -3.71
CA PRO A 58 16.78 9.03 -3.44
C PRO A 58 15.95 9.95 -2.52
N TRP A 59 16.65 10.64 -1.63
CA TRP A 59 16.04 11.45 -0.55
C TRP A 59 15.86 12.93 -0.94
N ASP A 60 16.10 13.26 -2.20
CA ASP A 60 15.93 14.62 -2.71
C ASP A 60 14.43 14.95 -2.86
N ALA A 61 14.12 16.23 -2.63
CA ALA A 61 12.75 16.70 -2.79
C ALA A 61 12.43 16.84 -4.29
N GLU A 62 11.49 16.06 -4.77
CA GLU A 62 11.02 16.09 -6.15
C GLU A 62 9.50 16.28 -6.22
N VAL A 63 9.09 17.04 -7.20
CA VAL A 63 7.70 17.35 -7.47
C VAL A 63 7.24 16.51 -8.66
N VAL A 64 6.19 15.74 -8.45
CA VAL A 64 5.71 14.74 -9.40
C VAL A 64 4.30 15.10 -9.88
N PHE A 65 3.96 14.75 -11.12
CA PHE A 65 2.67 14.99 -11.75
C PHE A 65 2.16 16.43 -11.63
N ASN A 66 2.82 17.37 -12.30
CA ASN A 66 2.41 18.78 -12.32
C ASN A 66 2.14 19.39 -10.93
N LYS A 67 2.93 19.02 -9.92
CA LYS A 67 2.82 19.47 -8.54
C LYS A 67 1.67 18.84 -7.72
N SER A 68 1.04 17.79 -8.20
CA SER A 68 0.00 17.10 -7.41
C SER A 68 0.58 16.26 -6.27
N LEU A 69 1.79 15.74 -6.44
CA LEU A 69 2.51 14.99 -5.41
C LEU A 69 3.88 15.62 -5.14
N LEU A 70 4.29 15.61 -3.88
CA LEU A 70 5.59 16.09 -3.41
C LEU A 70 6.29 14.96 -2.65
N GLU A 71 7.33 14.40 -3.25
CA GLU A 71 8.18 13.43 -2.60
C GLU A 71 9.39 14.13 -1.97
N ASN A 72 9.57 13.96 -0.68
CA ASN A 72 10.72 14.46 0.05
C ASN A 72 11.18 13.44 1.10
N SER A 73 12.32 13.67 1.72
CA SER A 73 12.89 12.79 2.75
C SER A 73 11.91 12.49 3.87
N PHE A 74 11.12 13.47 4.28
CA PHE A 74 10.13 13.31 5.34
C PHE A 74 8.98 12.40 4.90
N SER A 75 8.41 12.62 3.70
CA SER A 75 7.31 11.78 3.21
C SER A 75 7.74 10.32 3.06
N ARG A 76 8.93 10.06 2.51
CA ARG A 76 9.47 8.70 2.37
C ARG A 76 9.68 7.99 3.70
N PHE A 77 10.24 8.71 4.68
CA PHE A 77 10.42 8.16 6.02
C PHE A 77 9.09 7.78 6.66
N VAL A 78 8.09 8.66 6.60
CA VAL A 78 6.77 8.39 7.16
C VAL A 78 6.06 7.25 6.42
N LYS A 79 6.15 7.19 5.08
CA LYS A 79 5.61 6.08 4.27
C LYS A 79 6.23 4.74 4.70
N SER A 80 7.54 4.67 4.87
CA SER A 80 8.20 3.43 5.31
C SER A 80 7.69 2.96 6.67
N ILE A 81 7.45 3.87 7.61
CA ILE A 81 6.87 3.54 8.92
C ILE A 81 5.43 3.00 8.76
N ILE A 82 4.61 3.62 7.90
CA ILE A 82 3.23 3.16 7.65
C ILE A 82 3.23 1.75 7.09
N PHE A 83 4.02 1.46 6.06
CA PHE A 83 4.08 0.13 5.46
C PHE A 83 4.59 -0.92 6.46
N MET A 84 5.60 -0.57 7.25
CA MET A 84 6.13 -1.44 8.29
C MET A 84 5.09 -1.74 9.38
N SER A 85 4.41 -0.71 9.88
CA SER A 85 3.36 -0.88 10.90
C SER A 85 2.17 -1.70 10.37
N SER A 86 1.75 -1.48 9.12
CA SER A 86 0.70 -2.28 8.47
C SER A 86 1.09 -3.75 8.34
N ALA A 87 2.34 -4.04 8.00
CA ALA A 87 2.87 -5.40 7.97
C ALA A 87 2.83 -6.07 9.36
N PHE A 88 3.23 -5.35 10.42
CA PHE A 88 3.13 -5.86 11.79
C PHE A 88 1.70 -6.15 12.21
N VAL A 89 0.75 -5.26 11.90
CA VAL A 89 -0.68 -5.49 12.17
C VAL A 89 -1.18 -6.76 11.48
N LEU A 90 -0.81 -6.99 10.22
CA LEU A 90 -1.17 -8.21 9.50
C LEU A 90 -0.56 -9.46 10.15
N ILE A 91 0.68 -9.41 10.59
CA ILE A 91 1.33 -10.54 11.26
C ILE A 91 0.61 -10.87 12.58
N LEU A 92 0.26 -9.86 13.37
CA LEU A 92 -0.44 -10.05 14.65
C LEU A 92 -1.85 -10.60 14.44
N SER A 93 -2.58 -10.09 13.45
CA SER A 93 -3.95 -10.53 13.14
C SER A 93 -4.01 -11.87 12.41
N SER A 94 -2.92 -12.30 11.77
CA SER A 94 -2.87 -13.50 10.93
C SER A 94 -3.32 -14.78 11.65
N ARG A 95 -2.90 -14.96 12.90
CA ARG A 95 -3.26 -16.13 13.71
C ARG A 95 -4.76 -16.21 13.99
N TRP A 96 -5.37 -15.06 14.24
CA TRP A 96 -6.80 -14.96 14.50
C TRP A 96 -7.61 -15.21 13.22
N LEU A 97 -7.24 -14.55 12.12
CA LEU A 97 -7.89 -14.68 10.82
C LEU A 97 -7.89 -16.13 10.31
N ILE A 98 -6.74 -16.80 10.38
CA ILE A 98 -6.61 -18.19 9.92
C ILE A 98 -7.44 -19.17 10.78
N LYS A 99 -7.60 -18.85 12.08
CA LYS A 99 -8.30 -19.75 13.01
C LYS A 99 -9.83 -19.65 12.92
N TYR A 100 -10.36 -18.45 12.70
CA TYR A 100 -11.78 -18.17 12.80
C TYR A 100 -12.50 -18.00 11.47
N ASP A 101 -11.78 -17.64 10.41
CA ASP A 101 -12.39 -17.46 9.10
C ASP A 101 -11.44 -17.87 7.96
N GLU A 102 -11.71 -19.03 7.37
CA GLU A 102 -10.95 -19.52 6.21
C GLU A 102 -11.13 -18.63 4.96
N LYS A 103 -12.18 -17.78 4.93
CA LYS A 103 -12.52 -16.89 3.82
C LYS A 103 -12.03 -15.46 4.01
N ALA A 104 -11.37 -15.14 5.12
CA ALA A 104 -10.91 -13.78 5.45
C ALA A 104 -9.71 -13.32 4.59
N PHE A 105 -9.70 -13.63 3.29
CA PHE A 105 -8.69 -13.14 2.36
C PHE A 105 -8.87 -11.65 2.03
N GLU A 106 -10.06 -11.11 2.27
CA GLU A 106 -10.39 -9.70 1.99
C GLU A 106 -9.68 -8.75 2.95
N TYR A 107 -9.54 -9.13 4.21
CA TYR A 107 -8.94 -8.30 5.25
C TYR A 107 -7.51 -7.82 4.94
N PRO A 108 -6.56 -8.68 4.52
CA PRO A 108 -5.22 -8.23 4.14
C PRO A 108 -5.24 -7.25 2.96
N ILE A 109 -6.14 -7.46 1.99
CA ILE A 109 -6.28 -6.61 0.81
C ILE A 109 -6.80 -5.23 1.20
N LEU A 110 -7.77 -5.16 2.12
CA LEU A 110 -8.28 -3.88 2.65
C LEU A 110 -7.18 -3.10 3.38
N ILE A 111 -6.30 -3.78 4.13
CA ILE A 111 -5.13 -3.12 4.75
C ILE A 111 -4.15 -2.60 3.68
N LEU A 112 -3.92 -3.32 2.60
CA LEU A 112 -3.08 -2.83 1.50
C LEU A 112 -3.65 -1.55 0.87
N PHE A 113 -4.95 -1.50 0.58
CA PHE A 113 -5.59 -0.31 0.04
C PHE A 113 -5.59 0.86 1.04
N SER A 114 -5.82 0.59 2.32
CA SER A 114 -5.75 1.62 3.35
C SER A 114 -4.33 2.19 3.50
N SER A 115 -3.30 1.34 3.48
CA SER A 115 -1.91 1.79 3.55
C SER A 115 -1.49 2.58 2.30
N LEU A 116 -2.00 2.22 1.13
CA LEU A 116 -1.81 2.99 -0.10
C LEU A 116 -2.45 4.39 0.02
N GLY A 117 -3.68 4.47 0.51
CA GLY A 117 -4.35 5.76 0.76
C GLY A 117 -3.56 6.65 1.72
N MET A 118 -3.02 6.07 2.81
CA MET A 118 -2.15 6.79 3.74
C MET A 118 -0.85 7.28 3.09
N SER A 119 -0.21 6.49 2.24
CA SER A 119 1.01 6.91 1.54
C SER A 119 0.76 8.07 0.59
N LEU A 120 -0.33 8.02 -0.19
CA LEU A 120 -0.71 9.10 -1.10
C LEU A 120 -1.09 10.37 -0.35
N MET A 121 -1.74 10.25 0.81
CA MET A 121 -2.10 11.40 1.65
C MET A 121 -0.86 12.19 2.12
N ILE A 122 0.22 11.50 2.45
CA ILE A 122 1.47 12.12 2.90
C ILE A 122 2.17 12.88 1.77
N SER A 123 2.08 12.36 0.55
CA SER A 123 2.69 12.99 -0.62
C SER A 123 1.79 14.03 -1.29
N ALA A 124 0.51 14.10 -0.91
CA ALA A 124 -0.45 15.01 -1.54
C ALA A 124 -0.03 16.47 -1.38
N ASN A 125 0.07 17.18 -2.50
CA ASN A 125 0.45 18.59 -2.54
C ASN A 125 -0.72 19.52 -2.96
N ASP A 126 -1.84 18.94 -3.42
CA ASP A 126 -3.07 19.66 -3.70
C ASP A 126 -4.26 19.09 -2.93
N LEU A 127 -5.33 19.89 -2.81
CA LEU A 127 -6.53 19.52 -2.06
C LEU A 127 -7.31 18.36 -2.71
N ILE A 128 -7.27 18.25 -4.03
CA ILE A 128 -7.99 17.21 -4.77
C ILE A 128 -7.32 15.86 -4.52
N THR A 129 -6.00 15.81 -4.66
CA THR A 129 -5.21 14.60 -4.40
C THR A 129 -5.34 14.18 -2.93
N LEU A 130 -5.31 15.14 -2.00
CA LEU A 130 -5.52 14.88 -0.57
C LEU A 130 -6.91 14.28 -0.31
N TYR A 131 -7.96 14.85 -0.90
CA TYR A 131 -9.33 14.35 -0.75
C TYR A 131 -9.47 12.91 -1.26
N LEU A 132 -8.96 12.63 -2.45
CA LEU A 132 -8.99 11.28 -3.03
C LEU A 132 -8.20 10.26 -2.20
N ALA A 133 -7.06 10.67 -1.64
CA ALA A 133 -6.26 9.82 -0.77
C ALA A 133 -6.99 9.49 0.54
N ILE A 134 -7.68 10.46 1.14
CA ILE A 134 -8.52 10.24 2.34
C ILE A 134 -9.66 9.27 2.03
N GLU A 135 -10.33 9.42 0.89
CA GLU A 135 -11.39 8.49 0.49
C GLU A 135 -10.85 7.08 0.28
N LEU A 136 -9.72 6.95 -0.43
CA LEU A 136 -9.08 5.66 -0.65
C LEU A 136 -8.69 4.96 0.66
N GLN A 137 -8.28 5.71 1.67
CA GLN A 137 -8.00 5.17 3.01
C GLN A 137 -9.26 4.78 3.74
N SER A 138 -10.29 5.62 3.72
CA SER A 138 -11.48 5.47 4.54
C SER A 138 -12.41 4.36 4.04
N LEU A 139 -12.55 4.16 2.73
CA LEU A 139 -13.41 3.12 2.16
C LEU A 139 -13.07 1.70 2.66
N PRO A 140 -11.81 1.25 2.65
CA PRO A 140 -11.42 -0.03 3.22
C PRO A 140 -11.74 -0.13 4.71
N LEU A 141 -11.55 0.96 5.47
CA LEU A 141 -11.84 0.97 6.90
C LEU A 141 -13.34 0.82 7.22
N TYR A 142 -14.23 1.36 6.38
CA TYR A 142 -15.68 1.17 6.55
C TYR A 142 -16.13 -0.27 6.28
N VAL A 143 -15.45 -0.98 5.39
CA VAL A 143 -15.76 -2.38 5.05
C VAL A 143 -15.17 -3.35 6.08
N MET A 144 -14.03 -2.97 6.65
CA MET A 144 -13.31 -3.78 7.63
C MET A 144 -14.05 -3.84 8.97
#